data_6f6fb9527a6e5191106d891d3c254fa7
#
_entry.id   6f6fb9527a6e5191106d891d3c254fa7
#
_cell.length_a   1.000
_cell.length_b   1.000
_cell.length_c   1.000
_cell.angle_alpha   90.00
_cell.angle_beta   90.00
_cell.angle_gamma   90.00
#
_symmetry.space_group_name_H-M   'P 1'
#
loop_
_entity.id
_entity.type
_entity.pdbx_description
1 polymer ?
#
loop_
_entity_poly.entity_id
_entity_poly.type
_entity_poly.pdbx_seq_one_letter_code
_entity_poly.pdbx_strand_id
1 'polypeptide(L)'
;MRDTTHVTYLHARLRILKLTPPGGARFSSTLCHDARLPTLLMTTSHARHPDVPASRASRLLPPDIVPLVLAHLSWRVRDLGACCLVNTLWRRYATPFLYERIWLRDQKRLLLVFRTLAECPHLARYVRIMEIRVYPFGLPAEKLEEVEASIVQALHHAVNLVELCWTRAGSLSDRVLMTIFDNMRCMRKLELSGSGQMSTQMWEPKLLVSHLPRTVETLSLIMPSREVVNELVHIAKHLDNRLCSLQLLCMNSAVVTDGLLCDLAPHVPRLSRLSLVGCKRVHGTGVRALVNKPIRDLSLESVALDVGVLATLAPDVVHLKRLTLTPPRHVRDMKSFYDEASVLIDACNALECLTLYARGGSKPVVGHDLGSTGDTSRLGEVQADLDVHINHEVQPPSSQQQLTPSSPYISTLCMARLCASSSAHSLKTLRIQGLGMSLDTLSMLAQSPLKHVLRDLDIHLYEDNVPKLIACIASFERLERLHIFSDLQSHAQLSDGDILRIAREAGGEWFCQIGFQNRVWHVRSTRQGRELIPWDKSAGTFPQSMLVVRS
;
A
#
# COMPACT_ATOMS: atom_id res chain seq x y z
N MET A 1 -15.38 -7.31 17.32
CA MET A 1 -15.25 -6.52 16.08
C MET A 1 -13.78 -6.54 15.70
N ARG A 2 -13.39 -7.40 14.77
CA ARG A 2 -12.00 -7.57 14.36
C ARG A 2 -11.65 -6.47 13.37
N ASP A 3 -10.63 -5.67 13.72
CA ASP A 3 -10.05 -4.64 12.86
C ASP A 3 -9.42 -5.29 11.62
N THR A 4 -10.12 -5.23 10.50
CA THR A 4 -9.64 -5.68 9.18
C THR A 4 -9.02 -4.53 8.42
N THR A 5 -7.97 -3.92 8.95
CA THR A 5 -7.12 -2.99 8.21
C THR A 5 -5.74 -3.57 7.99
N HIS A 6 -5.70 -4.77 7.43
CA HIS A 6 -4.47 -5.29 6.85
C HIS A 6 -4.57 -5.25 5.34
N VAL A 7 -3.94 -4.25 4.72
CA VAL A 7 -3.56 -4.34 3.32
C VAL A 7 -2.47 -5.42 3.24
N THR A 8 -2.90 -6.65 3.10
CA THR A 8 -2.01 -7.80 3.10
C THR A 8 -1.78 -8.24 1.67
N TYR A 9 -0.56 -8.17 1.25
CA TYR A 9 -0.12 -8.58 -0.08
C TYR A 9 0.23 -10.05 -0.11
N LEU A 10 -0.55 -10.82 -0.82
CA LEU A 10 -0.31 -12.23 -1.07
C LEU A 10 0.48 -12.45 -2.35
N HIS A 11 1.68 -12.99 -2.23
CA HIS A 11 2.33 -13.69 -3.33
C HIS A 11 1.64 -15.06 -3.52
N ALA A 12 0.53 -15.08 -4.24
CA ALA A 12 0.01 -16.33 -4.76
C ALA A 12 0.97 -16.86 -5.84
N ARG A 13 2.03 -17.56 -5.43
CA ARG A 13 2.63 -18.54 -6.31
C ARG A 13 1.67 -19.72 -6.41
N LEU A 14 0.66 -19.62 -7.24
CA LEU A 14 0.05 -20.77 -7.87
C LEU A 14 1.15 -21.43 -8.74
N ARG A 15 2.09 -22.13 -8.11
CA ARG A 15 2.77 -23.23 -8.77
C ARG A 15 1.73 -24.36 -8.82
N ILE A 16 0.85 -24.32 -9.80
CA ILE A 16 0.28 -25.55 -10.34
C ILE A 16 1.51 -26.32 -10.79
N LEU A 17 1.79 -27.39 -10.07
CA LEU A 17 2.81 -28.38 -10.21
C LEU A 17 3.44 -28.45 -11.61
N LYS A 18 4.64 -27.92 -11.76
CA LYS A 18 5.58 -28.46 -12.74
C LYS A 18 6.21 -29.70 -12.11
N LEU A 19 5.65 -30.83 -12.39
CA LEU A 19 6.42 -32.08 -12.43
C LEU A 19 7.33 -31.94 -13.66
N THR A 20 8.54 -31.48 -13.49
CA THR A 20 9.61 -31.66 -14.48
C THR A 20 10.30 -32.97 -14.14
N PRO A 21 10.42 -33.89 -15.10
CA PRO A 21 11.32 -35.01 -14.97
C PRO A 21 12.78 -34.51 -15.03
N PRO A 22 13.74 -35.20 -14.38
CA PRO A 22 15.15 -34.88 -14.49
C PRO A 22 15.68 -35.35 -15.85
N GLY A 23 16.19 -34.42 -16.67
CA GLY A 23 16.83 -34.77 -17.93
C GLY A 23 17.03 -33.55 -18.80
N GLY A 24 18.29 -33.11 -18.92
CA GLY A 24 18.66 -31.94 -19.71
C GLY A 24 18.41 -32.12 -21.21
N ALA A 25 17.83 -31.09 -21.82
CA ALA A 25 17.93 -30.83 -23.24
C ALA A 25 17.83 -29.32 -23.50
N ARG A 26 18.83 -28.80 -24.17
CA ARG A 26 18.86 -27.46 -24.74
C ARG A 26 17.80 -27.37 -25.83
N PHE A 27 16.94 -26.35 -25.79
CA PHE A 27 16.05 -26.06 -26.91
C PHE A 27 16.52 -24.79 -27.61
N SER A 28 16.88 -24.98 -28.89
CA SER A 28 17.08 -23.94 -29.89
C SER A 28 15.70 -23.44 -30.36
N SER A 29 15.62 -22.15 -30.65
CA SER A 29 14.48 -21.47 -31.23
C SER A 29 14.19 -21.99 -32.64
N THR A 30 13.03 -22.62 -32.85
CA THR A 30 12.44 -22.75 -34.18
C THR A 30 10.91 -22.69 -34.04
N LEU A 31 10.31 -21.79 -34.80
CA LEU A 31 8.88 -21.65 -34.99
C LEU A 31 8.26 -22.99 -35.36
N CYS A 32 7.21 -23.39 -34.64
CA CYS A 32 6.27 -24.40 -35.13
C CYS A 32 4.84 -24.00 -34.81
N HIS A 33 4.07 -23.90 -35.86
CA HIS A 33 2.62 -23.94 -35.94
C HIS A 33 2.09 -25.24 -35.28
N ASP A 34 0.87 -25.14 -34.73
CA ASP A 34 0.04 -26.21 -34.23
C ASP A 34 0.55 -26.97 -33.00
N ALA A 35 0.13 -26.50 -31.82
CA ALA A 35 0.02 -27.35 -30.66
C ALA A 35 -1.33 -27.12 -29.98
N ARG A 36 -2.30 -27.98 -30.26
CA ARG A 36 -3.48 -28.19 -29.41
C ARG A 36 -2.96 -28.46 -28.00
N LEU A 37 -3.25 -27.56 -27.07
CA LEU A 37 -2.95 -27.77 -25.66
C LEU A 37 -3.74 -29.00 -25.18
N PRO A 38 -3.09 -30.00 -24.57
CA PRO A 38 -3.78 -31.13 -24.03
C PRO A 38 -4.68 -30.66 -22.89
N THR A 39 -5.97 -30.92 -23.05
CA THR A 39 -6.94 -30.95 -21.98
C THR A 39 -6.41 -31.92 -20.93
N LEU A 40 -5.92 -31.42 -19.80
CA LEU A 40 -5.53 -32.24 -18.66
C LEU A 40 -6.82 -32.73 -17.99
N LEU A 41 -7.48 -33.68 -18.68
CA LEU A 41 -8.32 -34.66 -18.04
C LEU A 41 -7.42 -35.38 -17.03
N MET A 42 -7.74 -35.30 -15.75
CA MET A 42 -7.21 -36.18 -14.74
C MET A 42 -7.66 -37.62 -15.07
N THR A 43 -6.96 -38.25 -15.99
CA THR A 43 -6.98 -39.70 -16.05
C THR A 43 -6.14 -40.18 -14.87
N THR A 44 -6.81 -40.65 -13.84
CA THR A 44 -6.23 -41.43 -12.77
C THR A 44 -5.63 -42.70 -13.35
N SER A 45 -4.42 -42.66 -13.82
CA SER A 45 -3.62 -43.86 -13.95
C SER A 45 -3.24 -44.28 -12.54
N HIS A 46 -3.88 -45.32 -12.03
CA HIS A 46 -3.49 -46.01 -10.81
C HIS A 46 -2.13 -46.70 -11.01
N ALA A 47 -1.06 -45.89 -10.96
CA ALA A 47 0.21 -46.45 -10.54
C ALA A 47 0.10 -46.65 -9.03
N ARG A 48 -0.06 -47.91 -8.60
CA ARG A 48 0.07 -48.29 -7.19
C ARG A 48 1.46 -47.91 -6.72
N HIS A 49 1.58 -46.74 -6.09
CA HIS A 49 2.69 -46.46 -5.22
C HIS A 49 2.61 -47.41 -4.01
N PRO A 50 3.73 -48.00 -3.57
CA PRO A 50 3.74 -48.78 -2.35
C PRO A 50 3.18 -47.94 -1.21
N ASP A 51 2.26 -48.52 -0.45
CA ASP A 51 1.60 -47.92 0.69
C ASP A 51 2.62 -47.32 1.64
N VAL A 52 2.88 -46.02 1.50
CA VAL A 52 3.47 -45.25 2.58
C VAL A 52 2.40 -45.19 3.67
N PRO A 53 2.61 -45.76 4.84
CA PRO A 53 1.57 -45.77 5.87
C PRO A 53 1.24 -44.33 6.19
N ALA A 54 -0.02 -43.95 5.91
CA ALA A 54 -0.53 -42.60 6.24
C ALA A 54 -0.15 -42.32 7.69
N SER A 55 0.67 -41.30 7.91
CA SER A 55 1.25 -41.04 9.22
C SER A 55 0.12 -41.05 10.26
N ARG A 56 0.30 -41.76 11.37
CA ARG A 56 -0.66 -41.83 12.49
C ARG A 56 -1.17 -40.46 12.94
N ALA A 57 -0.38 -39.41 12.74
CA ALA A 57 -0.71 -38.03 13.06
C ALA A 57 -1.94 -37.50 12.31
N SER A 58 -2.20 -37.90 11.04
CA SER A 58 -3.38 -37.44 10.30
C SER A 58 -4.69 -38.10 10.77
N ARG A 59 -4.60 -39.18 11.55
CA ARG A 59 -5.76 -39.86 12.14
C ARG A 59 -6.14 -39.32 13.52
N LEU A 60 -5.30 -38.46 14.13
CA LEU A 60 -5.47 -37.97 15.49
C LEU A 60 -6.07 -36.57 15.57
N LEU A 61 -6.14 -35.82 14.46
CA LEU A 61 -6.71 -34.48 14.47
C LEU A 61 -8.22 -34.55 14.22
N PRO A 62 -9.06 -34.13 15.17
CA PRO A 62 -10.50 -34.07 14.94
C PRO A 62 -10.81 -33.19 13.72
N PRO A 63 -11.76 -33.60 12.85
CA PRO A 63 -12.14 -32.85 11.65
C PRO A 63 -12.48 -31.37 11.91
N ASP A 64 -13.07 -31.08 13.07
CA ASP A 64 -13.50 -29.73 13.46
C ASP A 64 -12.33 -28.78 13.76
N ILE A 65 -11.15 -29.31 14.07
CA ILE A 65 -9.96 -28.50 14.32
C ILE A 65 -9.30 -28.08 13.01
N VAL A 66 -9.46 -28.84 11.92
CA VAL A 66 -8.83 -28.54 10.64
C VAL A 66 -9.17 -27.13 10.12
N PRO A 67 -10.44 -26.67 10.13
CA PRO A 67 -10.77 -25.29 9.72
C PRO A 67 -10.11 -24.22 10.60
N LEU A 68 -9.98 -24.47 11.89
CA LEU A 68 -9.33 -23.55 12.83
C LEU A 68 -7.84 -23.39 12.52
N VAL A 69 -7.14 -24.49 12.26
CA VAL A 69 -5.73 -24.49 11.84
C VAL A 69 -5.58 -23.76 10.51
N LEU A 70 -6.45 -24.04 9.53
CA LEU A 70 -6.42 -23.42 8.20
C LEU A 70 -6.71 -21.92 8.25
N ALA A 71 -7.55 -21.46 9.19
CA ALA A 71 -7.81 -20.03 9.39
C ALA A 71 -6.53 -19.26 9.77
N HIS A 72 -5.61 -19.87 10.50
CA HIS A 72 -4.29 -19.28 10.79
C HIS A 72 -3.35 -19.27 9.57
N LEU A 73 -3.65 -20.07 8.54
CA LEU A 73 -2.91 -20.12 7.28
C LEU A 73 -3.56 -19.27 6.18
N SER A 74 -4.63 -18.52 6.46
CA SER A 74 -5.45 -17.81 5.46
C SER A 74 -4.66 -16.89 4.51
N TRP A 75 -3.43 -16.52 4.87
CA TRP A 75 -2.54 -15.67 4.07
C TRP A 75 -1.40 -16.44 3.38
N ARG A 76 -1.27 -17.74 3.68
CA ARG A 76 -0.13 -18.57 3.27
C ARG A 76 -0.55 -19.52 2.16
N VAL A 77 -0.72 -18.95 0.94
CA VAL A 77 -1.23 -19.69 -0.23
C VAL A 77 -0.43 -20.97 -0.52
N ARG A 78 0.90 -20.95 -0.31
CA ARG A 78 1.75 -22.13 -0.50
C ARG A 78 1.39 -23.24 0.48
N ASP A 79 1.19 -22.88 1.74
CA ASP A 79 0.86 -23.84 2.80
C ASP A 79 -0.58 -24.36 2.63
N LEU A 80 -1.53 -23.48 2.28
CA LEU A 80 -2.88 -23.88 1.92
C LEU A 80 -2.90 -24.84 0.71
N GLY A 81 -2.08 -24.55 -0.30
CA GLY A 81 -1.89 -25.44 -1.44
C GLY A 81 -1.35 -26.82 -1.03
N ALA A 82 -0.35 -26.84 -0.13
CA ALA A 82 0.16 -28.09 0.43
C ALA A 82 -0.92 -28.85 1.24
N CYS A 83 -1.71 -28.14 2.03
CA CYS A 83 -2.85 -28.70 2.76
C CYS A 83 -3.87 -29.37 1.83
N CYS A 84 -4.13 -28.79 0.65
CA CYS A 84 -5.03 -29.41 -0.34
C CYS A 84 -4.52 -30.76 -0.88
N LEU A 85 -3.23 -31.05 -0.72
CA LEU A 85 -2.61 -32.30 -1.20
C LEU A 85 -2.51 -33.39 -0.12
N VAL A 86 -2.83 -33.08 1.13
CA VAL A 86 -2.72 -34.04 2.26
C VAL A 86 -3.71 -35.19 2.12
N ASN A 87 -4.99 -34.89 1.99
CA ASN A 87 -6.08 -35.86 1.75
C ASN A 87 -7.36 -35.12 1.33
N THR A 88 -8.44 -35.86 1.06
CA THR A 88 -9.74 -35.32 0.62
C THR A 88 -10.38 -34.40 1.66
N LEU A 89 -10.27 -34.71 2.95
CA LEU A 89 -10.81 -33.90 4.04
C LEU A 89 -10.09 -32.54 4.12
N TRP A 90 -8.77 -32.56 4.15
CA TRP A 90 -7.95 -31.34 4.15
C TRP A 90 -8.19 -30.51 2.89
N ARG A 91 -8.29 -31.15 1.72
CA ARG A 91 -8.63 -30.46 0.46
C ARG A 91 -9.97 -29.75 0.57
N ARG A 92 -11.01 -30.44 1.07
CA ARG A 92 -12.36 -29.87 1.23
C ARG A 92 -12.34 -28.60 2.07
N TYR A 93 -11.61 -28.60 3.19
CA TYR A 93 -11.54 -27.44 4.09
C TYR A 93 -10.54 -26.37 3.61
N ALA A 94 -9.43 -26.73 2.99
CA ALA A 94 -8.40 -25.77 2.57
C ALA A 94 -8.78 -25.03 1.27
N THR A 95 -9.54 -25.65 0.35
CA THR A 95 -9.92 -25.04 -0.92
C THR A 95 -10.65 -23.70 -0.76
N PRO A 96 -11.64 -23.54 0.13
CA PRO A 96 -12.27 -22.23 0.35
C PRO A 96 -11.28 -21.16 0.75
N PHE A 97 -10.36 -21.42 1.69
CA PHE A 97 -9.33 -20.46 2.10
C PHE A 97 -8.34 -20.16 0.98
N LEU A 98 -7.99 -21.15 0.15
CA LEU A 98 -7.07 -20.97 -0.97
C LEU A 98 -7.63 -20.03 -2.04
N TYR A 99 -8.93 -20.09 -2.31
CA TYR A 99 -9.62 -19.29 -3.32
C TYR A 99 -10.27 -18.02 -2.75
N GLU A 100 -10.40 -17.86 -1.45
CA GLU A 100 -11.03 -16.70 -0.81
C GLU A 100 -10.44 -15.37 -1.27
N ARG A 101 -9.11 -15.34 -1.43
CA ARG A 101 -8.39 -14.16 -1.88
C ARG A 101 -7.49 -14.50 -3.07
N ILE A 102 -7.73 -13.79 -4.17
CA ILE A 102 -6.97 -13.92 -5.41
C ILE A 102 -6.20 -12.62 -5.67
N TRP A 103 -4.89 -12.75 -5.85
CA TRP A 103 -4.03 -11.64 -6.15
C TRP A 103 -3.17 -11.91 -7.40
N LEU A 104 -3.44 -11.15 -8.48
CA LEU A 104 -2.86 -11.38 -9.80
C LEU A 104 -1.82 -10.31 -10.11
N ARG A 105 -0.55 -10.72 -10.13
CA ARG A 105 0.62 -9.91 -10.49
C ARG A 105 1.46 -10.49 -11.63
N ASP A 106 1.05 -11.62 -12.14
CA ASP A 106 1.71 -12.32 -13.23
C ASP A 106 0.69 -12.60 -14.32
N GLN A 107 1.01 -12.21 -15.57
CA GLN A 107 0.08 -12.35 -16.70
C GLN A 107 -0.30 -13.80 -17.00
N LYS A 108 0.67 -14.73 -16.91
CA LYS A 108 0.40 -16.17 -17.14
C LYS A 108 -0.57 -16.72 -16.10
N ARG A 109 -0.42 -16.30 -14.85
CA ARG A 109 -1.33 -16.69 -13.76
C ARG A 109 -2.71 -16.10 -13.91
N LEU A 110 -2.80 -14.84 -14.38
CA LEU A 110 -4.09 -14.23 -14.67
C LEU A 110 -4.89 -15.12 -15.62
N LEU A 111 -4.29 -15.52 -16.75
CA LEU A 111 -4.94 -16.36 -17.74
C LEU A 111 -5.40 -17.70 -17.15
N LEU A 112 -4.51 -18.37 -16.39
CA LEU A 112 -4.83 -19.67 -15.78
C LEU A 112 -5.93 -19.57 -14.72
N VAL A 113 -5.88 -18.55 -13.87
CA VAL A 113 -6.88 -18.37 -12.81
C VAL A 113 -8.25 -18.07 -13.40
N PHE A 114 -8.35 -17.12 -14.34
CA PHE A 114 -9.64 -16.80 -14.95
C PHE A 114 -10.23 -17.97 -15.73
N ARG A 115 -9.41 -18.74 -16.45
CA ARG A 115 -9.86 -19.99 -17.08
C ARG A 115 -10.40 -20.96 -16.03
N THR A 116 -9.65 -21.18 -14.94
CA THR A 116 -10.07 -22.12 -13.88
C THR A 116 -11.40 -21.68 -13.25
N LEU A 117 -11.56 -20.38 -12.97
CA LEU A 117 -12.79 -19.86 -12.36
C LEU A 117 -13.98 -19.90 -13.34
N ALA A 118 -13.73 -19.72 -14.63
CA ALA A 118 -14.74 -19.86 -15.68
C ALA A 118 -15.21 -21.31 -15.84
N GLU A 119 -14.28 -22.26 -15.85
CA GLU A 119 -14.55 -23.69 -16.00
C GLU A 119 -15.09 -24.35 -14.71
N CYS A 120 -14.77 -23.78 -13.53
CA CYS A 120 -15.13 -24.33 -12.23
C CYS A 120 -15.94 -23.34 -11.39
N PRO A 121 -17.24 -23.15 -11.64
CA PRO A 121 -18.09 -22.19 -10.94
C PRO A 121 -18.11 -22.35 -9.42
N HIS A 122 -17.95 -23.58 -8.92
CA HIS A 122 -17.90 -23.86 -7.49
C HIS A 122 -16.69 -23.25 -6.81
N LEU A 123 -15.53 -23.10 -7.51
CA LEU A 123 -14.34 -22.43 -7.00
C LEU A 123 -14.52 -20.91 -7.03
N ALA A 124 -15.13 -20.36 -8.08
CA ALA A 124 -15.40 -18.94 -8.21
C ALA A 124 -16.28 -18.40 -7.05
N ARG A 125 -17.20 -19.21 -6.52
CA ARG A 125 -18.04 -18.85 -5.38
C ARG A 125 -17.29 -18.67 -4.07
N TYR A 126 -16.07 -19.20 -3.93
CA TYR A 126 -15.24 -18.98 -2.76
C TYR A 126 -14.52 -17.63 -2.79
N VAL A 127 -14.42 -16.99 -3.97
CA VAL A 127 -13.70 -15.73 -4.13
C VAL A 127 -14.46 -14.60 -3.45
N ARG A 128 -13.81 -13.97 -2.46
CA ARG A 128 -14.33 -12.81 -1.74
C ARG A 128 -13.52 -11.56 -1.98
N ILE A 129 -12.24 -11.70 -2.27
CA ILE A 129 -11.31 -10.60 -2.51
C ILE A 129 -10.54 -10.89 -3.78
N MET A 130 -10.59 -9.97 -4.74
CA MET A 130 -9.86 -10.09 -6.00
C MET A 130 -9.06 -8.82 -6.28
N GLU A 131 -7.76 -8.98 -6.55
CA GLU A 131 -6.84 -7.90 -6.85
C GLU A 131 -6.12 -8.17 -8.18
N ILE A 132 -6.34 -7.30 -9.16
CA ILE A 132 -5.82 -7.41 -10.53
C ILE A 132 -4.93 -6.22 -10.80
N ARG A 133 -3.61 -6.46 -10.91
CA ARG A 133 -2.60 -5.42 -11.15
C ARG A 133 -1.84 -5.60 -12.46
N VAL A 134 -2.18 -6.62 -13.22
CA VAL A 134 -1.54 -6.95 -14.51
C VAL A 134 -2.59 -7.30 -15.55
N TYR A 135 -2.24 -7.10 -16.82
CA TYR A 135 -3.06 -7.50 -17.94
C TYR A 135 -2.17 -7.84 -19.14
N PRO A 136 -2.50 -8.84 -19.96
CA PRO A 136 -1.63 -9.34 -21.02
C PRO A 136 -1.80 -8.55 -22.34
N PHE A 137 -1.58 -7.25 -22.33
CA PHE A 137 -1.73 -6.39 -23.52
C PHE A 137 -0.88 -6.79 -24.74
N GLY A 138 0.17 -7.57 -24.55
CA GLY A 138 1.02 -8.04 -25.66
C GLY A 138 0.45 -9.22 -26.46
N LEU A 139 -0.77 -9.66 -26.16
CA LEU A 139 -1.44 -10.71 -26.93
C LEU A 139 -2.11 -10.13 -28.18
N PRO A 140 -2.27 -10.94 -29.27
CA PRO A 140 -3.13 -10.57 -30.40
C PRO A 140 -4.56 -10.27 -29.99
N ALA A 141 -5.29 -9.45 -30.76
CA ALA A 141 -6.64 -9.00 -30.45
C ALA A 141 -7.62 -10.15 -30.17
N GLU A 142 -7.61 -11.19 -31.02
CA GLU A 142 -8.44 -12.39 -30.86
C GLU A 142 -8.19 -13.09 -29.50
N LYS A 143 -6.92 -13.15 -29.08
CA LYS A 143 -6.56 -13.72 -27.78
C LYS A 143 -6.97 -12.84 -26.60
N LEU A 144 -6.97 -11.52 -26.78
CA LEU A 144 -7.47 -10.59 -25.78
C LEU A 144 -8.98 -10.73 -25.60
N GLU A 145 -9.73 -10.94 -26.68
CA GLU A 145 -11.17 -11.23 -26.61
C GLU A 145 -11.47 -12.56 -25.88
N GLU A 146 -10.69 -13.62 -26.15
CA GLU A 146 -10.79 -14.89 -25.40
C GLU A 146 -10.52 -14.68 -23.90
N VAL A 147 -9.51 -13.87 -23.57
CA VAL A 147 -9.17 -13.51 -22.19
C VAL A 147 -10.32 -12.75 -21.54
N GLU A 148 -10.86 -11.74 -22.21
CA GLU A 148 -11.99 -10.97 -21.70
C GLU A 148 -13.22 -11.85 -21.51
N ALA A 149 -13.55 -12.72 -22.46
CA ALA A 149 -14.65 -13.67 -22.34
C ALA A 149 -14.47 -14.59 -21.11
N SER A 150 -13.25 -15.09 -20.87
CA SER A 150 -12.93 -15.91 -19.70
C SER A 150 -13.06 -15.12 -18.40
N ILE A 151 -12.66 -13.84 -18.40
CA ILE A 151 -12.82 -12.93 -17.26
C ILE A 151 -14.31 -12.71 -16.96
N VAL A 152 -15.11 -12.37 -17.97
CA VAL A 152 -16.56 -12.16 -17.84
C VAL A 152 -17.23 -13.40 -17.27
N GLN A 153 -16.93 -14.59 -17.81
CA GLN A 153 -17.49 -15.84 -17.32
C GLN A 153 -17.09 -16.14 -15.88
N ALA A 154 -15.82 -15.96 -15.53
CA ALA A 154 -15.32 -16.16 -14.16
C ALA A 154 -15.98 -15.19 -13.16
N LEU A 155 -16.12 -13.92 -13.54
CA LEU A 155 -16.77 -12.90 -12.71
C LEU A 155 -18.27 -13.16 -12.57
N HIS A 156 -18.92 -13.68 -13.59
CA HIS A 156 -20.33 -14.11 -13.51
C HIS A 156 -20.54 -15.18 -12.42
N HIS A 157 -19.55 -16.04 -12.19
CA HIS A 157 -19.59 -17.07 -11.15
C HIS A 157 -19.13 -16.60 -9.78
N ALA A 158 -18.37 -15.49 -9.68
CA ALA A 158 -17.79 -14.97 -8.45
C ALA A 158 -18.78 -14.09 -7.64
N VAL A 159 -20.01 -14.57 -7.45
CA VAL A 159 -21.15 -13.83 -6.87
C VAL A 159 -20.94 -13.38 -5.42
N ASN A 160 -19.97 -13.95 -4.70
CA ASN A 160 -19.67 -13.64 -3.30
C ASN A 160 -18.53 -12.62 -3.14
N LEU A 161 -18.12 -11.95 -4.23
CA LEU A 161 -17.05 -10.97 -4.19
C LEU A 161 -17.47 -9.77 -3.33
N VAL A 162 -16.61 -9.45 -2.34
CA VAL A 162 -16.80 -8.34 -1.39
C VAL A 162 -15.86 -7.18 -1.70
N GLU A 163 -14.62 -7.48 -2.13
CA GLU A 163 -13.60 -6.49 -2.45
C GLU A 163 -13.03 -6.76 -3.84
N LEU A 164 -13.08 -5.73 -4.68
CA LEU A 164 -12.42 -5.73 -5.99
C LEU A 164 -11.42 -4.58 -6.06
N CYS A 165 -10.19 -4.91 -6.45
CA CYS A 165 -9.15 -3.97 -6.77
C CYS A 165 -8.68 -4.24 -8.21
N TRP A 166 -8.93 -3.31 -9.11
CA TRP A 166 -8.53 -3.40 -10.50
C TRP A 166 -7.73 -2.16 -10.91
N THR A 167 -6.40 -2.25 -10.78
CA THR A 167 -5.52 -1.08 -10.89
C THR A 167 -4.70 -1.03 -12.18
N ARG A 168 -4.88 -1.99 -13.08
CA ARG A 168 -4.23 -1.93 -14.39
C ARG A 168 -5.04 -1.05 -15.35
N ALA A 169 -4.58 0.18 -15.56
CA ALA A 169 -5.22 1.12 -16.47
C ALA A 169 -5.36 0.55 -17.89
N GLY A 170 -6.47 0.84 -18.56
CA GLY A 170 -6.76 0.41 -19.93
C GLY A 170 -7.11 -1.05 -20.11
N SER A 171 -7.33 -1.82 -19.02
CA SER A 171 -7.66 -3.24 -19.09
C SER A 171 -9.10 -3.58 -18.66
N LEU A 172 -9.83 -2.59 -18.19
CA LEU A 172 -11.23 -2.74 -17.78
C LEU A 172 -12.13 -2.22 -18.89
N SER A 173 -13.01 -3.07 -19.40
CA SER A 173 -14.01 -2.73 -20.41
C SER A 173 -15.39 -2.55 -19.78
N ASP A 174 -16.32 -1.92 -20.52
CA ASP A 174 -17.73 -1.80 -20.12
C ASP A 174 -18.35 -3.16 -19.84
N ARG A 175 -18.06 -4.15 -20.70
CA ARG A 175 -18.59 -5.50 -20.56
C ARG A 175 -18.16 -6.16 -19.26
N VAL A 176 -16.88 -6.00 -18.89
CA VAL A 176 -16.34 -6.53 -17.62
C VAL A 176 -16.97 -5.80 -16.44
N LEU A 177 -17.05 -4.46 -16.52
CA LEU A 177 -17.59 -3.62 -15.45
C LEU A 177 -19.08 -3.89 -15.21
N MET A 178 -19.87 -4.02 -16.26
CA MET A 178 -21.28 -4.42 -16.17
C MET A 178 -21.45 -5.79 -15.53
N THR A 179 -20.64 -6.77 -15.95
CA THR A 179 -20.67 -8.11 -15.33
C THR A 179 -20.40 -8.06 -13.83
N ILE A 180 -19.47 -7.20 -13.41
CA ILE A 180 -19.17 -6.99 -11.99
C ILE A 180 -20.40 -6.43 -11.27
N PHE A 181 -21.02 -5.38 -11.79
CA PHE A 181 -22.10 -4.68 -11.11
C PHE A 181 -23.40 -5.50 -11.08
N ASP A 182 -23.71 -6.23 -12.12
CA ASP A 182 -24.93 -7.05 -12.20
C ASP A 182 -24.88 -8.26 -11.24
N ASN A 183 -23.71 -8.84 -11.04
CA ASN A 183 -23.59 -10.11 -10.30
C ASN A 183 -23.12 -9.94 -8.84
N MET A 184 -22.43 -8.84 -8.48
CA MET A 184 -21.75 -8.75 -7.19
C MET A 184 -22.53 -7.92 -6.17
N ARG A 185 -23.66 -8.43 -5.71
CA ARG A 185 -24.55 -7.74 -4.75
C ARG A 185 -23.95 -7.58 -3.35
N CYS A 186 -22.85 -8.28 -3.03
CA CYS A 186 -22.19 -8.24 -1.73
C CYS A 186 -20.97 -7.29 -1.72
N MET A 187 -20.71 -6.59 -2.82
CA MET A 187 -19.52 -5.73 -2.95
C MET A 187 -19.57 -4.56 -1.97
N ARG A 188 -18.51 -4.43 -1.16
CA ARG A 188 -18.34 -3.33 -0.21
C ARG A 188 -17.17 -2.42 -0.55
N LYS A 189 -16.17 -2.95 -1.25
CA LYS A 189 -14.98 -2.17 -1.61
C LYS A 189 -14.70 -2.31 -3.09
N LEU A 190 -14.58 -1.15 -3.74
CA LEU A 190 -14.20 -1.03 -5.14
C LEU A 190 -13.00 -0.09 -5.26
N GLU A 191 -11.93 -0.60 -5.90
CA GLU A 191 -10.75 0.18 -6.25
C GLU A 191 -10.51 0.05 -7.75
N LEU A 192 -10.59 1.17 -8.47
CA LEU A 192 -10.43 1.22 -9.92
C LEU A 192 -9.32 2.19 -10.31
N SER A 193 -8.56 1.82 -11.34
CA SER A 193 -7.71 2.76 -12.04
C SER A 193 -8.50 3.42 -13.16
N GLY A 194 -8.58 4.74 -13.12
CA GLY A 194 -9.02 5.53 -14.27
C GLY A 194 -7.97 5.50 -15.39
N SER A 195 -8.33 6.00 -16.55
CA SER A 195 -7.37 6.21 -17.62
C SER A 195 -6.49 7.42 -17.26
N GLY A 196 -5.19 7.20 -17.05
CA GLY A 196 -4.23 8.29 -17.06
C GLY A 196 -4.21 8.97 -18.43
N GLN A 197 -3.54 10.11 -18.54
CA GLN A 197 -3.46 10.96 -19.74
C GLN A 197 -3.05 10.25 -21.05
N MET A 198 -2.63 8.99 -20.99
CA MET A 198 -2.05 8.24 -22.11
C MET A 198 -2.90 7.06 -22.59
N SER A 199 -4.04 6.75 -21.97
CA SER A 199 -4.88 5.64 -22.40
C SER A 199 -6.31 6.09 -22.68
N THR A 200 -6.84 5.67 -23.80
CA THR A 200 -8.29 5.74 -24.07
C THR A 200 -8.99 4.99 -22.94
N GLN A 201 -9.87 5.68 -22.24
CA GLN A 201 -10.72 5.05 -21.23
C GLN A 201 -11.54 3.97 -21.93
N MET A 202 -11.47 2.74 -21.43
CA MET A 202 -12.18 1.62 -22.05
C MET A 202 -13.56 1.37 -21.44
N TRP A 203 -13.98 2.19 -20.48
CA TRP A 203 -15.26 2.08 -19.82
C TRP A 203 -15.92 3.45 -19.60
N GLU A 204 -17.23 3.47 -19.66
CA GLU A 204 -18.01 4.72 -19.53
C GLU A 204 -18.23 5.08 -18.05
N PRO A 205 -17.82 6.28 -17.58
CA PRO A 205 -17.98 6.71 -16.18
C PRO A 205 -19.41 6.67 -15.66
N LYS A 206 -20.40 6.89 -16.52
CA LYS A 206 -21.81 6.83 -16.16
C LYS A 206 -22.26 5.46 -15.65
N LEU A 207 -21.54 4.38 -16.01
CA LEU A 207 -21.80 3.04 -15.47
C LEU A 207 -21.64 3.00 -13.94
N LEU A 208 -20.69 3.79 -13.38
CA LEU A 208 -20.58 3.92 -11.93
C LEU A 208 -21.81 4.59 -11.30
N VAL A 209 -22.45 5.52 -12.01
CA VAL A 209 -23.64 6.20 -11.50
C VAL A 209 -24.87 5.30 -11.57
N SER A 210 -25.01 4.53 -12.65
CA SER A 210 -26.26 3.80 -12.92
C SER A 210 -26.28 2.37 -12.36
N HIS A 211 -25.13 1.70 -12.26
CA HIS A 211 -25.04 0.25 -11.98
C HIS A 211 -24.19 -0.10 -10.74
N LEU A 212 -23.42 0.84 -10.18
CA LEU A 212 -22.61 0.53 -9.01
C LEU A 212 -23.47 -0.07 -7.88
N PRO A 213 -23.10 -1.23 -7.31
CA PRO A 213 -23.87 -1.82 -6.22
C PRO A 213 -23.99 -0.86 -5.04
N ARG A 214 -25.22 -0.60 -4.58
CA ARG A 214 -25.48 0.29 -3.43
C ARG A 214 -24.86 -0.19 -2.12
N THR A 215 -24.33 -1.41 -2.09
CA THR A 215 -23.62 -1.98 -0.93
C THR A 215 -22.19 -1.48 -0.79
N VAL A 216 -21.66 -0.71 -1.76
CA VAL A 216 -20.30 -0.17 -1.73
C VAL A 216 -20.17 0.89 -0.64
N GLU A 217 -19.23 0.64 0.26
CA GLU A 217 -18.89 1.50 1.41
C GLU A 217 -17.51 2.17 1.23
N THR A 218 -16.67 1.59 0.38
CA THR A 218 -15.30 2.07 0.12
C THR A 218 -15.09 2.23 -1.37
N LEU A 219 -14.75 3.43 -1.80
CA LEU A 219 -14.40 3.76 -3.18
C LEU A 219 -12.97 4.31 -3.24
N SER A 220 -12.13 3.70 -4.05
CA SER A 220 -10.77 4.16 -4.33
C SER A 220 -10.60 4.36 -5.84
N LEU A 221 -10.25 5.57 -6.24
CA LEU A 221 -10.01 5.92 -7.63
C LEU A 221 -8.53 6.29 -7.82
N ILE A 222 -7.83 5.51 -8.64
CA ILE A 222 -6.41 5.68 -8.93
C ILE A 222 -6.28 6.34 -10.29
N MET A 223 -5.65 7.51 -10.34
CA MET A 223 -5.49 8.33 -11.55
C MET A 223 -6.82 8.50 -12.31
N PRO A 224 -7.88 8.96 -11.64
CA PRO A 224 -9.17 9.11 -12.30
C PRO A 224 -9.09 10.16 -13.41
N SER A 225 -9.78 9.93 -14.53
CA SER A 225 -9.96 10.92 -15.58
C SER A 225 -10.90 12.03 -15.10
N ARG A 226 -10.94 13.15 -15.85
CA ARG A 226 -11.84 14.27 -15.54
C ARG A 226 -13.31 13.82 -15.58
N GLU A 227 -13.65 12.98 -16.54
CA GLU A 227 -14.99 12.45 -16.73
C GLU A 227 -15.45 11.64 -15.51
N VAL A 228 -14.58 10.77 -14.97
CA VAL A 228 -14.88 9.99 -13.75
C VAL A 228 -15.03 10.92 -12.55
N VAL A 229 -14.17 11.93 -12.42
CA VAL A 229 -14.21 12.89 -11.30
C VAL A 229 -15.49 13.73 -11.35
N ASN A 230 -15.95 14.13 -12.54
CA ASN A 230 -17.19 14.87 -12.70
C ASN A 230 -18.43 14.07 -12.24
N GLU A 231 -18.38 12.74 -12.36
CA GLU A 231 -19.49 11.87 -11.91
C GLU A 231 -19.43 11.56 -10.39
N LEU A 232 -18.40 11.98 -9.66
CA LEU A 232 -18.19 11.57 -8.27
C LEU A 232 -19.35 11.97 -7.34
N VAL A 233 -19.93 13.15 -7.54
CA VAL A 233 -21.11 13.63 -6.78
C VAL A 233 -22.34 12.77 -7.07
N HIS A 234 -22.54 12.39 -8.33
CA HIS A 234 -23.64 11.52 -8.73
C HIS A 234 -23.48 10.10 -8.18
N ILE A 235 -22.23 9.59 -8.18
CA ILE A 235 -21.89 8.30 -7.56
C ILE A 235 -22.21 8.32 -6.07
N ALA A 236 -21.82 9.38 -5.35
CA ALA A 236 -22.10 9.49 -3.93
C ALA A 236 -23.61 9.55 -3.62
N LYS A 237 -24.38 10.29 -4.44
CA LYS A 237 -25.85 10.30 -4.38
C LYS A 237 -26.46 8.92 -4.61
N HIS A 238 -25.95 8.19 -5.61
CA HIS A 238 -26.42 6.84 -5.92
C HIS A 238 -26.17 5.86 -4.75
N LEU A 239 -25.04 6.01 -4.04
CA LEU A 239 -24.69 5.18 -2.88
C LEU A 239 -25.50 5.51 -1.61
N ASP A 240 -26.38 6.50 -1.65
CA ASP A 240 -27.34 6.83 -0.60
C ASP A 240 -26.71 6.88 0.81
N ASN A 241 -25.76 7.77 0.98
CA ASN A 241 -25.04 7.99 2.25
C ASN A 241 -24.25 6.78 2.79
N ARG A 242 -24.00 5.74 2.01
CA ARG A 242 -23.28 4.54 2.45
C ARG A 242 -21.77 4.67 2.38
N LEU A 243 -21.26 5.65 1.63
CA LEU A 243 -19.83 5.83 1.45
C LEU A 243 -19.16 6.22 2.78
N CYS A 244 -18.34 5.28 3.31
CA CYS A 244 -17.60 5.45 4.55
C CYS A 244 -16.12 5.75 4.32
N SER A 245 -15.60 5.43 3.13
CA SER A 245 -14.19 5.60 2.79
C SER A 245 -14.05 6.06 1.34
N LEU A 246 -13.36 7.17 1.16
CA LEU A 246 -13.02 7.72 -0.16
C LEU A 246 -11.51 7.90 -0.28
N GLN A 247 -10.93 7.36 -1.34
CA GLN A 247 -9.54 7.57 -1.71
C GLN A 247 -9.44 8.08 -3.14
N LEU A 248 -8.75 9.21 -3.32
CA LEU A 248 -8.47 9.82 -4.61
C LEU A 248 -6.96 9.95 -4.79
N LEU A 249 -6.38 9.11 -5.63
CA LEU A 249 -4.95 9.13 -5.96
C LEU A 249 -4.76 9.74 -7.34
N CYS A 250 -4.39 11.03 -7.39
CA CYS A 250 -4.41 11.85 -8.60
C CYS A 250 -3.05 12.04 -9.28
N MET A 251 -1.96 11.52 -8.73
CA MET A 251 -0.60 11.60 -9.30
C MET A 251 -0.22 13.01 -9.78
N ASN A 252 -0.49 14.02 -8.95
CA ASN A 252 -0.28 15.44 -9.27
C ASN A 252 -1.21 16.03 -10.34
N SER A 253 -2.33 15.39 -10.62
CA SER A 253 -3.35 15.90 -11.54
C SER A 253 -4.16 17.04 -10.93
N ALA A 254 -4.69 17.90 -11.80
CA ALA A 254 -5.55 19.02 -11.46
C ALA A 254 -7.05 18.71 -11.56
N VAL A 255 -7.43 17.44 -11.62
CA VAL A 255 -8.84 17.03 -11.85
C VAL A 255 -9.71 17.19 -10.61
N VAL A 256 -9.17 16.99 -9.41
CA VAL A 256 -9.89 17.18 -8.15
C VAL A 256 -9.67 18.61 -7.66
N THR A 257 -10.76 19.30 -7.32
CA THR A 257 -10.79 20.70 -6.86
C THR A 257 -11.54 20.83 -5.54
N ASP A 258 -11.31 21.94 -4.82
CA ASP A 258 -12.08 22.24 -3.61
C ASP A 258 -13.58 22.34 -3.87
N GLY A 259 -14.01 22.95 -5.00
CA GLY A 259 -15.42 23.03 -5.38
C GLY A 259 -16.08 21.65 -5.45
N LEU A 260 -15.44 20.70 -6.14
CA LEU A 260 -15.93 19.32 -6.20
C LEU A 260 -16.07 18.69 -4.81
N LEU A 261 -15.08 18.89 -3.94
CA LEU A 261 -15.10 18.30 -2.59
C LEU A 261 -16.20 18.94 -1.72
N CYS A 262 -16.45 20.25 -1.88
CA CYS A 262 -17.57 20.94 -1.25
C CYS A 262 -18.92 20.40 -1.73
N ASP A 263 -19.09 20.20 -3.05
CA ASP A 263 -20.30 19.63 -3.64
C ASP A 263 -20.54 18.17 -3.21
N LEU A 264 -19.45 17.43 -2.97
CA LEU A 264 -19.50 16.05 -2.52
C LEU A 264 -19.90 15.93 -1.03
N ALA A 265 -19.47 16.87 -0.19
CA ALA A 265 -19.61 16.81 1.27
C ALA A 265 -21.04 16.53 1.78
N PRO A 266 -22.12 17.12 1.24
CA PRO A 266 -23.49 16.82 1.67
C PRO A 266 -23.90 15.36 1.44
N HIS A 267 -23.28 14.67 0.46
CA HIS A 267 -23.66 13.33 0.01
C HIS A 267 -22.84 12.20 0.66
N VAL A 268 -21.91 12.54 1.56
CA VAL A 268 -21.05 11.56 2.27
C VAL A 268 -21.06 11.76 3.79
N PRO A 269 -22.23 11.81 4.45
CA PRO A 269 -22.33 12.14 5.88
C PRO A 269 -21.67 11.09 6.78
N ARG A 270 -21.47 9.87 6.30
CA ARG A 270 -20.86 8.76 7.04
C ARG A 270 -19.37 8.57 6.74
N LEU A 271 -18.76 9.54 6.03
CA LEU A 271 -17.35 9.44 5.69
C LEU A 271 -16.51 9.40 6.97
N SER A 272 -15.74 8.33 7.12
CA SER A 272 -14.86 8.11 8.26
C SER A 272 -13.39 7.97 7.85
N ARG A 273 -13.14 7.78 6.55
CA ARG A 273 -11.79 7.69 5.97
C ARG A 273 -11.71 8.54 4.71
N LEU A 274 -10.78 9.49 4.70
CA LEU A 274 -10.49 10.34 3.55
C LEU A 274 -9.00 10.24 3.21
N SER A 275 -8.69 9.91 1.96
CA SER A 275 -7.33 9.91 1.44
C SER A 275 -7.27 10.70 0.13
N LEU A 276 -6.54 11.80 0.15
CA LEU A 276 -6.27 12.64 -1.01
C LEU A 276 -4.77 12.60 -1.30
N VAL A 277 -4.41 12.12 -2.49
CA VAL A 277 -3.02 11.90 -2.87
C VAL A 277 -2.72 12.59 -4.20
N GLY A 278 -1.78 13.54 -4.20
CA GLY A 278 -1.36 14.24 -5.41
C GLY A 278 -2.41 15.16 -6.02
N CYS A 279 -3.31 15.74 -5.22
CA CYS A 279 -4.37 16.64 -5.67
C CYS A 279 -3.85 18.09 -5.70
N LYS A 280 -3.44 18.59 -6.88
CA LYS A 280 -2.80 19.91 -7.02
C LYS A 280 -3.75 21.12 -6.91
N ARG A 281 -5.05 20.93 -7.05
CA ARG A 281 -6.06 22.01 -7.00
C ARG A 281 -6.97 21.90 -5.78
N VAL A 282 -6.47 21.29 -4.73
CA VAL A 282 -7.12 21.22 -3.42
C VAL A 282 -6.29 22.07 -2.46
N HIS A 283 -6.85 23.22 -2.08
CA HIS A 283 -6.18 24.26 -1.28
C HIS A 283 -6.66 24.26 0.18
N GLY A 284 -7.80 23.62 0.48
CA GLY A 284 -8.22 23.36 1.84
C GLY A 284 -9.70 23.52 2.15
N THR A 285 -10.45 24.37 1.44
CA THR A 285 -11.89 24.56 1.71
C THR A 285 -12.68 23.27 1.51
N GLY A 286 -12.35 22.50 0.47
CA GLY A 286 -12.96 21.20 0.20
C GLY A 286 -12.57 20.14 1.24
N VAL A 287 -11.32 20.15 1.72
CA VAL A 287 -10.88 19.27 2.80
C VAL A 287 -11.68 19.55 4.06
N ARG A 288 -11.83 20.84 4.44
CA ARG A 288 -12.59 21.25 5.62
C ARG A 288 -14.05 20.82 5.53
N ALA A 289 -14.68 20.97 4.36
CA ALA A 289 -16.06 20.53 4.14
C ALA A 289 -16.27 19.03 4.37
N LEU A 290 -15.25 18.21 4.07
CA LEU A 290 -15.28 16.76 4.29
C LEU A 290 -14.85 16.36 5.71
N VAL A 291 -13.93 17.07 6.35
CA VAL A 291 -13.37 16.71 7.67
C VAL A 291 -14.34 17.03 8.81
N ASN A 292 -15.31 17.94 8.61
CA ASN A 292 -16.40 18.18 9.60
C ASN A 292 -17.32 16.95 9.83
N LYS A 293 -17.00 15.79 9.25
CA LYS A 293 -17.62 14.47 9.47
C LYS A 293 -16.84 13.69 10.54
N PRO A 294 -17.35 12.55 11.02
CA PRO A 294 -16.65 11.73 12.03
C PRO A 294 -15.44 11.01 11.44
N ILE A 295 -14.48 11.79 10.88
CA ILE A 295 -13.27 11.25 10.26
C ILE A 295 -12.40 10.59 11.32
N ARG A 296 -11.99 9.34 11.05
CA ARG A 296 -11.04 8.57 11.85
C ARG A 296 -9.69 8.41 11.19
N ASP A 297 -9.68 8.42 9.86
CA ASP A 297 -8.47 8.23 9.06
C ASP A 297 -8.37 9.37 8.04
N LEU A 298 -7.34 10.20 8.16
CA LEU A 298 -7.07 11.30 7.25
C LEU A 298 -5.69 11.13 6.63
N SER A 299 -5.63 11.11 5.31
CA SER A 299 -4.38 11.10 4.55
C SER A 299 -4.39 12.25 3.54
N LEU A 300 -3.45 13.18 3.70
CA LEU A 300 -3.25 14.34 2.84
C LEU A 300 -1.82 14.28 2.30
N GLU A 301 -1.68 13.65 1.13
CA GLU A 301 -0.37 13.33 0.57
C GLU A 301 -0.11 14.15 -0.70
N SER A 302 0.92 14.99 -0.69
CA SER A 302 1.24 15.87 -1.84
C SER A 302 0.03 16.69 -2.32
N VAL A 303 -0.75 17.20 -1.38
CA VAL A 303 -1.89 18.11 -1.62
C VAL A 303 -1.37 19.55 -1.51
N ALA A 304 -1.88 20.45 -2.35
CA ALA A 304 -1.43 21.83 -2.40
C ALA A 304 -2.19 22.71 -1.38
N LEU A 305 -2.16 22.32 -0.10
CA LEU A 305 -2.86 23.07 0.96
C LEU A 305 -2.28 24.47 1.12
N ASP A 306 -3.14 25.44 1.30
CA ASP A 306 -2.74 26.79 1.68
C ASP A 306 -2.22 26.84 3.12
N VAL A 307 -1.39 27.82 3.41
CA VAL A 307 -0.85 28.06 4.76
C VAL A 307 -2.01 28.36 5.74
N GLY A 308 -1.96 27.78 6.92
CA GLY A 308 -2.99 27.90 7.96
C GLY A 308 -4.09 26.84 7.88
N VAL A 309 -4.24 26.13 6.77
CA VAL A 309 -5.34 25.18 6.57
C VAL A 309 -5.29 24.03 7.57
N LEU A 310 -4.13 23.42 7.81
CA LEU A 310 -4.02 22.30 8.75
C LEU A 310 -4.47 22.70 10.16
N ALA A 311 -4.08 23.89 10.61
CA ALA A 311 -4.51 24.40 11.91
C ALA A 311 -6.04 24.61 11.99
N THR A 312 -6.67 25.03 10.88
CA THR A 312 -8.14 25.21 10.86
C THR A 312 -8.93 23.91 10.93
N LEU A 313 -8.30 22.75 10.64
CA LEU A 313 -8.93 21.44 10.76
C LEU A 313 -8.96 20.91 12.21
N ALA A 314 -8.17 21.49 13.10
CA ALA A 314 -7.98 21.00 14.47
C ALA A 314 -9.28 20.75 15.24
N PRO A 315 -10.31 21.63 15.21
CA PRO A 315 -11.56 21.41 15.92
C PRO A 315 -12.33 20.15 15.44
N ASP A 316 -12.16 19.76 14.18
CA ASP A 316 -12.95 18.73 13.54
C ASP A 316 -12.31 17.33 13.64
N VAL A 317 -11.02 17.24 14.08
CA VAL A 317 -10.24 15.99 14.07
C VAL A 317 -10.06 15.31 15.41
N VAL A 318 -10.81 15.70 16.42
CA VAL A 318 -10.68 15.19 17.81
C VAL A 318 -10.73 13.66 17.90
N HIS A 319 -11.47 13.01 16.99
CA HIS A 319 -11.66 11.56 16.94
C HIS A 319 -10.72 10.84 15.99
N LEU A 320 -9.74 11.55 15.45
CA LEU A 320 -8.81 10.99 14.46
C LEU A 320 -7.95 9.90 15.10
N LYS A 321 -7.87 8.75 14.41
CA LYS A 321 -7.03 7.61 14.80
C LYS A 321 -5.79 7.46 13.93
N ARG A 322 -5.88 7.83 12.68
CA ARG A 322 -4.77 7.73 11.73
C ARG A 322 -4.62 9.04 10.96
N LEU A 323 -3.40 9.55 10.98
CA LEU A 323 -3.02 10.77 10.27
C LEU A 323 -1.81 10.50 9.39
N THR A 324 -1.93 10.80 8.11
CA THR A 324 -0.82 10.77 7.15
C THR A 324 -0.69 12.12 6.49
N LEU A 325 0.47 12.73 6.60
CA LEU A 325 0.78 14.03 6.02
C LEU A 325 2.09 13.96 5.22
N THR A 326 2.12 14.69 4.11
CA THR A 326 3.34 14.94 3.35
C THR A 326 3.66 16.44 3.43
N PRO A 327 4.85 16.84 3.91
CA PRO A 327 5.23 18.24 3.94
C PRO A 327 5.30 18.85 2.54
N PRO A 328 5.16 20.17 2.43
CA PRO A 328 5.26 20.88 1.18
C PRO A 328 6.66 20.69 0.56
N ARG A 329 6.74 20.81 -0.77
CA ARG A 329 8.03 20.66 -1.48
C ARG A 329 8.99 21.82 -1.25
N HIS A 330 8.45 23.01 -0.99
CA HIS A 330 9.24 24.21 -0.81
C HIS A 330 9.66 24.35 0.65
N VAL A 331 10.93 24.42 0.85
CA VAL A 331 11.56 24.52 2.16
C VAL A 331 11.08 25.72 2.98
N ARG A 332 10.73 26.83 2.32
CA ARG A 332 10.22 28.04 2.98
C ARG A 332 8.96 27.78 3.81
N ASP A 333 8.16 26.77 3.41
CA ASP A 333 6.88 26.47 4.02
C ASP A 333 6.98 25.37 5.10
N MET A 334 8.17 24.79 5.29
CA MET A 334 8.37 23.67 6.23
C MET A 334 8.11 24.06 7.68
N LYS A 335 8.53 25.26 8.09
CA LYS A 335 8.29 25.72 9.47
C LYS A 335 6.80 25.88 9.73
N SER A 336 6.09 26.59 8.84
CA SER A 336 4.64 26.77 8.94
C SER A 336 3.93 25.43 8.95
N PHE A 337 4.31 24.51 8.06
CA PHE A 337 3.76 23.16 8.01
C PHE A 337 3.90 22.43 9.36
N TYR A 338 5.09 22.45 9.98
CA TYR A 338 5.28 21.78 11.26
C TYR A 338 4.54 22.45 12.41
N ASP A 339 4.45 23.78 12.42
CA ASP A 339 3.68 24.52 13.41
C ASP A 339 2.20 24.17 13.32
N GLU A 340 1.62 24.12 12.12
CA GLU A 340 0.24 23.74 11.87
C GLU A 340 -0.02 22.25 12.14
N ALA A 341 0.88 21.36 11.69
CA ALA A 341 0.78 19.93 11.96
C ALA A 341 0.81 19.64 13.47
N SER A 342 1.60 20.41 14.23
CA SER A 342 1.61 20.30 15.69
C SER A 342 0.28 20.66 16.31
N VAL A 343 -0.37 21.75 15.85
CA VAL A 343 -1.72 22.13 16.31
C VAL A 343 -2.74 21.02 16.00
N LEU A 344 -2.64 20.46 14.80
CA LEU A 344 -3.52 19.35 14.38
C LEU A 344 -3.32 18.09 15.24
N ILE A 345 -2.06 17.73 15.53
CA ILE A 345 -1.70 16.58 16.36
C ILE A 345 -2.18 16.78 17.81
N ASP A 346 -2.02 17.97 18.36
CA ASP A 346 -2.45 18.31 19.72
C ASP A 346 -3.98 18.20 19.87
N ALA A 347 -4.73 18.50 18.81
CA ALA A 347 -6.18 18.38 18.82
C ALA A 347 -6.68 16.90 18.79
N CYS A 348 -5.83 15.96 18.37
CA CYS A 348 -6.19 14.55 18.29
C CYS A 348 -6.08 13.87 19.65
N ASN A 349 -7.21 13.45 20.24
CA ASN A 349 -7.21 12.83 21.57
C ASN A 349 -6.85 11.33 21.58
N ALA A 350 -6.91 10.65 20.44
CA ALA A 350 -6.79 9.19 20.36
C ALA A 350 -6.04 8.72 19.11
N LEU A 351 -4.99 9.45 18.72
CA LEU A 351 -4.20 9.10 17.53
C LEU A 351 -3.43 7.80 17.79
N GLU A 352 -3.69 6.80 16.94
CA GLU A 352 -3.05 5.49 17.01
C GLU A 352 -1.91 5.34 15.98
N CYS A 353 -1.97 6.09 14.88
CA CYS A 353 -0.97 6.03 13.82
C CYS A 353 -0.70 7.42 13.26
N LEU A 354 0.57 7.83 13.29
CA LEU A 354 1.07 9.04 12.65
C LEU A 354 2.11 8.67 11.59
N THR A 355 1.90 9.17 10.37
CA THR A 355 2.85 9.02 9.27
C THR A 355 3.18 10.39 8.70
N LEU A 356 4.45 10.76 8.74
CA LEU A 356 5.00 11.94 8.12
C LEU A 356 6.05 11.50 7.11
N TYR A 357 5.88 11.80 5.82
CA TYR A 357 6.88 11.40 4.84
C TYR A 357 7.05 12.39 3.71
N ALA A 358 8.29 12.57 3.26
CA ALA A 358 8.59 13.33 2.07
C ALA A 358 8.65 12.43 0.84
N ARG A 359 7.93 12.77 -0.22
CA ARG A 359 8.02 12.07 -1.50
C ARG A 359 9.23 12.53 -2.29
N GLY A 360 10.02 11.55 -2.74
CA GLY A 360 11.10 11.72 -3.71
C GLY A 360 12.13 12.73 -3.24
N GLY A 361 13.33 12.28 -2.99
CA GLY A 361 14.40 13.15 -2.59
C GLY A 361 14.62 14.30 -3.57
N SER A 362 13.94 15.43 -3.37
CA SER A 362 14.59 16.68 -3.62
C SER A 362 15.75 16.68 -2.65
N LYS A 363 16.92 16.25 -3.12
CA LYS A 363 18.17 16.50 -2.43
C LYS A 363 18.09 17.94 -1.98
N PRO A 364 18.28 18.25 -0.70
CA PRO A 364 18.55 19.62 -0.34
C PRO A 364 19.70 20.01 -1.26
N VAL A 365 19.51 21.07 -2.04
CA VAL A 365 20.60 21.69 -2.77
C VAL A 365 21.48 22.26 -1.66
N VAL A 366 22.42 21.44 -1.21
CA VAL A 366 23.56 21.91 -0.45
C VAL A 366 24.20 22.86 -1.42
N GLY A 367 24.18 24.15 -1.11
CA GLY A 367 24.85 25.17 -1.90
C GLY A 367 26.33 24.82 -1.99
N HIS A 368 26.66 24.02 -2.98
CA HIS A 368 28.05 23.91 -3.39
C HIS A 368 28.40 25.22 -4.07
N ASP A 369 29.42 25.83 -3.55
CA ASP A 369 30.14 26.96 -4.11
C ASP A 369 30.13 26.90 -5.65
N LEU A 370 29.56 27.93 -6.26
CA LEU A 370 29.72 28.26 -7.66
C LEU A 370 31.16 28.68 -7.89
N GLY A 371 32.05 27.71 -7.99
CA GLY A 371 33.47 27.95 -8.22
C GLY A 371 34.18 26.70 -8.71
N SER A 372 33.76 26.16 -9.84
CA SER A 372 34.64 25.32 -10.68
C SER A 372 33.94 25.05 -12.01
N THR A 373 34.43 25.73 -13.02
CA THR A 373 34.24 25.47 -14.45
C THR A 373 34.62 24.01 -14.78
N GLY A 374 33.75 23.30 -15.48
CA GLY A 374 34.19 22.09 -16.19
C GLY A 374 33.12 21.00 -16.36
N ASP A 375 32.69 20.90 -17.61
CA ASP A 375 32.12 19.68 -18.22
C ASP A 375 30.64 19.37 -18.00
N THR A 376 29.81 20.08 -18.77
CA THR A 376 28.43 19.71 -19.08
C THR A 376 28.38 18.90 -20.39
N SER A 377 28.72 17.62 -20.33
CA SER A 377 28.41 16.71 -21.43
C SER A 377 28.12 15.32 -20.89
N ARG A 378 26.85 15.03 -20.60
CA ARG A 378 26.16 13.74 -20.61
C ARG A 378 25.05 13.68 -19.55
N LEU A 379 23.92 14.26 -19.86
CA LEU A 379 22.61 13.82 -19.38
C LEU A 379 21.59 14.50 -20.30
N GLY A 380 21.52 13.96 -21.50
CA GLY A 380 20.46 14.25 -22.46
C GLY A 380 19.25 13.41 -22.17
N GLU A 381 18.14 14.04 -22.51
CA GLU A 381 16.87 13.41 -22.85
C GLU A 381 16.06 12.78 -21.70
N VAL A 382 15.20 13.55 -21.11
CA VAL A 382 13.75 13.53 -21.24
C VAL A 382 13.18 14.74 -20.50
N GLN A 383 13.08 15.88 -21.17
CA GLN A 383 12.17 16.97 -20.78
C GLN A 383 12.02 17.93 -21.96
N ALA A 384 11.14 17.59 -22.87
CA ALA A 384 10.70 18.48 -23.91
C ALA A 384 9.31 18.99 -23.56
N ASP A 385 9.14 20.30 -23.85
CA ASP A 385 7.93 21.05 -24.06
C ASP A 385 7.14 21.56 -22.85
N LEU A 386 7.50 22.80 -22.52
CA LEU A 386 6.55 23.92 -22.41
C LEU A 386 7.31 25.18 -21.96
N ASP A 387 8.11 25.74 -22.88
CA ASP A 387 8.62 27.11 -22.74
C ASP A 387 7.67 28.07 -23.43
N VAL A 388 6.99 28.88 -22.63
CA VAL A 388 6.38 30.13 -23.09
C VAL A 388 7.28 31.27 -22.62
N HIS A 389 7.87 31.95 -23.60
CA HIS A 389 8.68 33.16 -23.44
C HIS A 389 7.92 34.25 -22.65
N ILE A 390 8.50 34.71 -21.55
CA ILE A 390 8.30 36.09 -21.07
C ILE A 390 9.67 36.64 -20.66
N ASN A 391 10.21 37.52 -21.50
CA ASN A 391 11.31 38.39 -21.18
C ASN A 391 10.85 39.46 -20.18
N HIS A 392 11.41 39.48 -18.97
CA HIS A 392 11.51 40.66 -18.14
C HIS A 392 12.87 40.67 -17.47
N GLU A 393 13.68 41.61 -17.88
CA GLU A 393 14.86 42.06 -17.15
C GLU A 393 14.48 42.50 -15.73
N VAL A 394 14.97 41.79 -14.73
CA VAL A 394 14.90 42.22 -13.35
C VAL A 394 16.33 42.28 -12.80
N GLN A 395 16.73 43.48 -12.45
CA GLN A 395 17.99 43.77 -11.74
C GLN A 395 18.12 42.94 -10.45
N PRO A 396 19.34 42.51 -10.09
CA PRO A 396 19.56 41.72 -8.87
C PRO A 396 19.40 42.59 -7.62
N PRO A 397 18.61 42.19 -6.63
CA PRO A 397 18.59 42.84 -5.34
C PRO A 397 19.88 42.52 -4.57
N SER A 398 20.66 43.56 -4.29
CA SER A 398 21.77 43.55 -3.37
C SER A 398 21.23 43.44 -1.93
N SER A 399 21.19 42.26 -1.40
CA SER A 399 21.28 41.97 0.04
C SER A 399 21.47 40.45 0.22
N GLN A 400 22.67 40.07 0.59
CA GLN A 400 23.02 38.74 1.07
C GLN A 400 22.26 38.45 2.37
N GLN A 401 21.03 38.02 2.28
CA GLN A 401 20.43 37.23 3.34
C GLN A 401 21.05 35.85 3.25
N GLN A 402 21.94 35.52 4.16
CA GLN A 402 22.39 34.17 4.42
C GLN A 402 21.14 33.28 4.63
N LEU A 403 20.75 32.58 3.59
CA LEU A 403 19.75 31.50 3.66
C LEU A 403 20.40 30.42 4.52
N THR A 404 20.02 30.37 5.79
CA THR A 404 20.32 29.20 6.62
C THR A 404 19.78 27.97 5.87
N PRO A 405 20.60 26.95 5.62
CA PRO A 405 20.13 25.75 4.96
C PRO A 405 19.01 25.17 5.81
N SER A 406 17.80 25.14 5.24
CA SER A 406 16.67 24.55 5.92
C SER A 406 16.94 23.07 6.10
N SER A 407 16.99 22.67 7.34
CA SER A 407 17.30 21.32 7.77
C SER A 407 16.33 20.33 7.12
N PRO A 408 16.82 19.25 6.48
CA PRO A 408 16.00 18.14 6.03
C PRO A 408 15.43 17.32 7.19
N TYR A 409 15.59 17.80 8.42
CA TYR A 409 15.19 17.13 9.64
C TYR A 409 13.75 17.46 10.00
N ILE A 410 13.10 16.48 10.62
CA ILE A 410 11.81 16.72 11.26
C ILE A 410 11.96 17.75 12.37
N SER A 411 10.97 18.61 12.52
CA SER A 411 10.99 19.63 13.57
C SER A 411 11.00 18.99 14.96
N THR A 412 12.05 19.26 15.74
CA THR A 412 12.15 18.83 17.14
C THR A 412 10.99 19.37 17.98
N LEU A 413 10.52 20.61 17.69
CA LEU A 413 9.38 21.20 18.38
C LEU A 413 8.09 20.43 18.10
N CYS A 414 7.86 20.01 16.84
CA CYS A 414 6.72 19.19 16.46
C CYS A 414 6.74 17.84 17.22
N MET A 415 7.91 17.21 17.33
CA MET A 415 8.06 15.98 18.09
C MET A 415 7.89 16.18 19.60
N ALA A 416 8.39 17.31 20.14
CA ALA A 416 8.18 17.65 21.55
C ALA A 416 6.68 17.82 21.88
N ARG A 417 5.93 18.49 21.02
CA ARG A 417 4.47 18.61 21.16
C ARG A 417 3.78 17.25 21.07
N LEU A 418 4.16 16.40 20.14
CA LEU A 418 3.65 15.03 20.08
C LEU A 418 3.88 14.28 21.40
N CYS A 419 5.08 14.40 22.00
CA CYS A 419 5.42 13.78 23.29
C CYS A 419 4.58 14.30 24.45
N ALA A 420 4.17 15.57 24.41
CA ALA A 420 3.35 16.21 25.44
C ALA A 420 1.86 16.07 25.20
N SER A 421 1.43 15.66 24.00
CA SER A 421 0.01 15.54 23.64
C SER A 421 -0.67 14.35 24.31
N SER A 422 -2.00 14.38 24.37
CA SER A 422 -2.81 13.23 24.82
C SER A 422 -2.60 11.99 23.93
N SER A 423 -2.28 12.19 22.65
CA SER A 423 -1.97 11.13 21.70
C SER A 423 -0.71 10.34 22.05
N ALA A 424 0.22 10.89 22.84
CA ALA A 424 1.42 10.16 23.28
C ALA A 424 1.08 8.87 24.08
N HIS A 425 -0.10 8.77 24.66
CA HIS A 425 -0.58 7.60 25.39
C HIS A 425 -1.31 6.57 24.53
N SER A 426 -1.63 6.89 23.28
CA SER A 426 -2.40 6.02 22.37
C SER A 426 -1.65 5.66 21.07
N LEU A 427 -0.57 6.34 20.74
CA LEU A 427 0.14 6.21 19.47
C LEU A 427 0.93 4.88 19.42
N LYS A 428 0.44 3.95 18.61
CA LYS A 428 1.04 2.62 18.40
C LYS A 428 2.03 2.60 17.26
N THR A 429 1.85 3.48 16.27
CA THR A 429 2.65 3.49 15.04
C THR A 429 3.11 4.91 14.74
N LEU A 430 4.42 5.11 14.66
CA LEU A 430 5.06 6.35 14.23
C LEU A 430 5.95 6.07 13.02
N ARG A 431 5.67 6.72 11.90
CA ARG A 431 6.44 6.59 10.66
C ARG A 431 6.94 7.92 10.19
N ILE A 432 8.25 8.06 10.12
CA ILE A 432 8.93 9.26 9.64
C ILE A 432 9.91 8.83 8.55
N GLN A 433 9.53 9.10 7.29
CA GLN A 433 10.27 8.63 6.13
C GLN A 433 10.65 9.80 5.21
N GLY A 434 11.89 9.81 4.73
CA GLY A 434 12.40 10.89 3.89
C GLY A 434 12.56 12.24 4.62
N LEU A 435 12.31 12.26 5.93
CA LEU A 435 12.49 13.38 6.84
C LEU A 435 13.45 12.90 7.93
N GLY A 436 14.66 13.44 7.96
CA GLY A 436 15.67 13.00 8.90
C GLY A 436 15.30 13.26 10.35
N MET A 437 15.58 12.30 11.19
CA MET A 437 15.46 12.40 12.63
C MET A 437 16.84 12.35 13.26
N SER A 438 17.15 13.32 14.16
CA SER A 438 18.35 13.26 14.97
C SER A 438 18.18 12.24 16.10
N LEU A 439 19.30 11.71 16.58
CA LEU A 439 19.29 10.82 17.75
C LEU A 439 18.84 11.52 19.03
N ASP A 440 18.99 12.85 19.12
CA ASP A 440 18.45 13.63 20.23
C ASP A 440 16.92 13.67 20.20
N THR A 441 16.32 13.86 19.03
CA THR A 441 14.87 13.77 18.86
C THR A 441 14.36 12.37 19.17
N LEU A 442 15.07 11.32 18.74
CA LEU A 442 14.72 9.94 19.08
C LEU A 442 14.83 9.67 20.58
N SER A 443 15.86 10.20 21.24
CA SER A 443 16.03 10.12 22.72
C SER A 443 14.87 10.78 23.45
N MET A 444 14.41 11.92 22.98
CA MET A 444 13.24 12.61 23.54
C MET A 444 11.97 11.75 23.40
N LEU A 445 11.73 11.12 22.25
CA LEU A 445 10.63 10.17 22.06
C LEU A 445 10.73 8.99 23.03
N ALA A 446 11.94 8.45 23.21
CA ALA A 446 12.24 7.32 24.10
C ALA A 446 12.06 7.66 25.59
N GLN A 447 12.10 8.93 25.98
CA GLN A 447 11.86 9.40 27.34
C GLN A 447 10.40 9.81 27.59
N SER A 448 9.59 9.91 26.53
CA SER A 448 8.18 10.30 26.60
C SER A 448 7.25 9.11 26.92
N PRO A 449 5.93 9.36 27.17
CA PRO A 449 4.95 8.29 27.34
C PRO A 449 4.87 7.31 26.17
N LEU A 450 5.33 7.71 24.96
CA LEU A 450 5.38 6.85 23.78
C LEU A 450 6.15 5.55 24.02
N LYS A 451 7.16 5.55 24.89
CA LYS A 451 7.95 4.33 25.20
C LYS A 451 7.11 3.15 25.66
N HIS A 452 5.97 3.41 26.30
CA HIS A 452 5.08 2.38 26.86
C HIS A 452 4.05 1.85 25.85
N VAL A 453 3.79 2.55 24.75
CA VAL A 453 2.69 2.25 23.83
C VAL A 453 3.11 1.98 22.40
N LEU A 454 4.26 2.53 21.98
CA LEU A 454 4.73 2.44 20.59
C LEU A 454 5.10 0.99 20.24
N ARG A 455 4.55 0.49 19.12
CA ARG A 455 4.80 -0.85 18.60
C ARG A 455 5.58 -0.85 17.28
N ASP A 456 5.28 0.13 16.44
CA ASP A 456 5.87 0.26 15.12
C ASP A 456 6.58 1.60 15.01
N LEU A 457 7.86 1.57 14.70
CA LEU A 457 8.68 2.74 14.53
C LEU A 457 9.45 2.67 13.20
N ASP A 458 9.11 3.57 12.28
CA ASP A 458 9.88 3.77 11.05
C ASP A 458 10.57 5.15 11.15
N ILE A 459 11.89 5.17 11.03
CA ILE A 459 12.71 6.38 11.17
C ILE A 459 13.69 6.52 10.01
N HIS A 460 14.01 7.75 9.67
CA HIS A 460 15.06 8.10 8.73
C HIS A 460 16.20 8.80 9.48
N LEU A 461 17.33 8.12 9.63
CA LEU A 461 18.48 8.61 10.38
C LEU A 461 19.54 9.21 9.45
N TYR A 462 20.18 10.29 9.91
CA TYR A 462 21.37 10.89 9.28
C TYR A 462 22.65 10.69 10.10
N GLU A 463 22.52 10.20 11.33
CA GLU A 463 23.60 9.97 12.26
C GLU A 463 23.91 8.47 12.40
N ASP A 464 25.17 8.12 12.58
CA ASP A 464 25.68 6.74 12.64
C ASP A 464 26.08 6.27 14.05
N ASN A 465 25.69 7.00 15.08
CA ASN A 465 26.01 6.63 16.45
C ASN A 465 25.17 5.41 16.92
N VAL A 466 25.63 4.21 16.54
CA VAL A 466 24.96 2.95 16.84
C VAL A 466 24.75 2.71 18.35
N PRO A 467 25.73 2.98 19.25
CA PRO A 467 25.51 2.86 20.69
C PRO A 467 24.37 3.74 21.21
N LYS A 468 24.29 5.00 20.79
CA LYS A 468 23.21 5.93 21.17
C LYS A 468 21.86 5.47 20.60
N LEU A 469 21.85 4.99 19.35
CA LEU A 469 20.66 4.42 18.73
C LEU A 469 20.13 3.20 19.52
N ILE A 470 21.01 2.27 19.89
CA ILE A 470 20.65 1.09 20.69
C ILE A 470 20.03 1.53 22.01
N ALA A 471 20.66 2.48 22.73
CA ALA A 471 20.16 2.99 24.01
C ALA A 471 18.76 3.61 23.87
N CYS A 472 18.52 4.38 22.80
CA CYS A 472 17.20 4.94 22.53
C CYS A 472 16.16 3.86 22.25
N ILE A 473 16.49 2.89 21.37
CA ILE A 473 15.55 1.84 20.98
C ILE A 473 15.23 0.89 22.15
N ALA A 474 16.22 0.57 22.98
CA ALA A 474 16.06 -0.27 24.18
C ALA A 474 15.08 0.32 25.21
N SER A 475 14.87 1.63 25.17
CA SER A 475 13.92 2.32 26.07
C SER A 475 12.45 2.07 25.70
N PHE A 476 12.15 1.61 24.48
CA PHE A 476 10.77 1.33 24.06
C PHE A 476 10.32 -0.07 24.51
N GLU A 477 9.46 -0.12 25.50
CA GLU A 477 9.07 -1.37 26.18
C GLU A 477 8.23 -2.33 25.31
N ARG A 478 7.45 -1.78 24.37
CA ARG A 478 6.49 -2.54 23.55
C ARG A 478 6.80 -2.53 22.06
N LEU A 479 7.98 -2.14 21.68
CA LEU A 479 8.37 -2.09 20.27
C LEU A 479 8.40 -3.51 19.67
N GLU A 480 7.57 -3.71 18.66
CA GLU A 480 7.47 -4.96 17.91
C GLU A 480 8.25 -4.88 16.60
N ARG A 481 8.21 -3.73 15.94
CA ARG A 481 8.79 -3.52 14.61
C ARG A 481 9.57 -2.21 14.55
N LEU A 482 10.78 -2.31 14.04
CA LEU A 482 11.64 -1.16 13.77
C LEU A 482 12.05 -1.18 12.30
N HIS A 483 11.92 -0.05 11.60
CA HIS A 483 12.47 0.11 10.27
C HIS A 483 13.32 1.38 10.21
N ILE A 484 14.57 1.23 9.79
CA ILE A 484 15.54 2.31 9.71
C ILE A 484 15.81 2.59 8.24
N PHE A 485 15.64 3.85 7.86
CA PHE A 485 16.11 4.39 6.58
C PHE A 485 17.32 5.28 6.86
N SER A 486 18.26 5.31 5.94
CA SER A 486 19.36 6.27 5.94
C SER A 486 19.58 6.79 4.54
N ASP A 487 20.14 7.98 4.40
CA ASP A 487 20.50 8.51 3.08
C ASP A 487 21.72 7.73 2.55
N LEU A 488 21.63 7.25 1.31
CA LEU A 488 22.72 6.50 0.66
C LEU A 488 24.01 7.33 0.51
N GLN A 489 23.90 8.64 0.64
CA GLN A 489 25.03 9.57 0.55
C GLN A 489 25.59 9.98 1.91
N SER A 490 24.90 9.69 3.01
CA SER A 490 25.44 9.89 4.34
C SER A 490 26.45 8.77 4.66
N HIS A 491 27.52 9.12 5.38
CA HIS A 491 28.51 8.15 5.86
C HIS A 491 27.91 7.12 6.83
N ALA A 492 26.66 7.29 7.24
CA ALA A 492 25.90 6.45 8.14
C ALA A 492 25.35 5.20 7.45
N GLN A 493 26.23 4.30 7.01
CA GLN A 493 25.81 2.97 6.53
C GLN A 493 25.90 1.97 7.68
N LEU A 494 24.72 1.61 8.24
CA LEU A 494 24.66 0.53 9.20
C LEU A 494 25.05 -0.78 8.50
N SER A 495 26.02 -1.48 9.07
CA SER A 495 26.41 -2.81 8.61
C SER A 495 25.38 -3.88 9.04
N ASP A 496 25.42 -5.05 8.42
CA ASP A 496 24.60 -6.20 8.87
C ASP A 496 24.94 -6.60 10.32
N GLY A 497 26.18 -6.37 10.75
CA GLY A 497 26.60 -6.53 12.13
C GLY A 497 25.92 -5.55 13.09
N ASP A 498 25.78 -4.28 12.69
CA ASP A 498 25.08 -3.26 13.48
C ASP A 498 23.59 -3.59 13.60
N ILE A 499 22.95 -4.03 12.51
CA ILE A 499 21.54 -4.43 12.53
C ILE A 499 21.33 -5.63 13.47
N LEU A 500 22.23 -6.62 13.44
CA LEU A 500 22.18 -7.75 14.37
C LEU A 500 22.40 -7.31 15.82
N ARG A 501 23.33 -6.38 16.05
CA ARG A 501 23.59 -5.80 17.34
C ARG A 501 22.38 -5.03 17.88
N ILE A 502 21.75 -4.18 17.08
CA ILE A 502 20.50 -3.48 17.42
C ILE A 502 19.42 -4.51 17.79
N ALA A 503 19.22 -5.56 16.98
CA ALA A 503 18.21 -6.56 17.26
C ALA A 503 18.46 -7.33 18.58
N ARG A 504 19.72 -7.56 18.92
CA ARG A 504 20.10 -8.29 20.15
C ARG A 504 20.02 -7.43 21.40
N GLU A 505 20.54 -6.21 21.33
CA GLU A 505 20.73 -5.34 22.49
C GLU A 505 19.51 -4.42 22.75
N ALA A 506 18.84 -3.96 21.68
CA ALA A 506 17.78 -2.96 21.79
C ALA A 506 16.37 -3.54 21.87
N GLY A 507 16.15 -4.78 21.45
CA GLY A 507 14.79 -5.31 21.38
C GLY A 507 14.23 -5.77 22.74
N GLY A 508 13.03 -5.32 23.10
CA GLY A 508 12.24 -5.90 24.19
C GLY A 508 11.69 -7.28 23.85
N GLU A 509 10.93 -7.90 24.74
CA GLU A 509 10.33 -9.24 24.56
C GLU A 509 9.49 -9.36 23.27
N TRP A 510 8.82 -8.29 22.88
CA TRP A 510 7.88 -8.23 21.74
C TRP A 510 8.55 -7.98 20.39
N PHE A 511 9.86 -7.68 20.38
CA PHE A 511 10.56 -7.28 19.18
C PHE A 511 10.70 -8.45 18.19
N CYS A 512 9.95 -8.39 17.08
CA CYS A 512 9.82 -9.49 16.13
C CYS A 512 10.29 -9.15 14.71
N GLN A 513 10.53 -7.87 14.40
CA GLN A 513 10.95 -7.46 13.06
C GLN A 513 11.90 -6.27 13.10
N ILE A 514 12.95 -6.34 12.28
CA ILE A 514 13.83 -5.21 12.00
C ILE A 514 13.98 -5.03 10.49
N GLY A 515 13.96 -3.78 10.03
CA GLY A 515 14.20 -3.42 8.63
C GLY A 515 15.31 -2.39 8.52
N PHE A 516 16.09 -2.48 7.44
CA PHE A 516 17.05 -1.46 7.05
C PHE A 516 16.99 -1.24 5.54
N GLN A 517 16.69 -0.03 5.11
CA GLN A 517 16.48 0.31 3.71
C GLN A 517 15.44 -0.61 3.06
N ASN A 518 15.83 -1.35 2.02
CA ASN A 518 14.97 -2.29 1.30
C ASN A 518 15.03 -3.73 1.85
N ARG A 519 15.74 -3.96 2.94
CA ARG A 519 15.90 -5.28 3.57
C ARG A 519 15.11 -5.37 4.86
N VAL A 520 14.49 -6.52 5.10
CA VAL A 520 13.71 -6.79 6.31
C VAL A 520 14.04 -8.19 6.81
N TRP A 521 14.12 -8.32 8.12
CA TRP A 521 14.36 -9.58 8.82
C TRP A 521 13.31 -9.80 9.91
N HIS A 522 12.93 -11.06 10.09
CA HIS A 522 12.27 -11.50 11.30
C HIS A 522 13.33 -11.70 12.38
N VAL A 523 13.02 -11.26 13.58
CA VAL A 523 13.82 -11.49 14.77
C VAL A 523 13.26 -12.70 15.49
N ARG A 524 14.05 -13.78 15.58
CA ARG A 524 13.68 -14.99 16.31
C ARG A 524 14.49 -15.09 17.60
N SER A 525 13.81 -15.27 18.72
CA SER A 525 14.46 -15.59 19.98
C SER A 525 14.82 -17.08 20.01
N THR A 526 16.09 -17.38 20.27
CA THR A 526 16.64 -18.73 20.41
C THR A 526 17.29 -18.88 21.78
N ARG A 527 17.66 -20.10 22.14
CA ARG A 527 18.42 -20.36 23.42
C ARG A 527 19.78 -19.66 23.43
N GLN A 528 20.34 -19.33 22.27
CA GLN A 528 21.66 -18.69 22.13
C GLN A 528 21.54 -17.16 21.95
N GLY A 529 20.35 -16.60 22.08
CA GLY A 529 20.04 -15.18 21.83
C GLY A 529 19.14 -14.98 20.63
N ARG A 530 19.16 -13.77 20.04
CA ARG A 530 18.36 -13.44 18.89
C ARG A 530 19.12 -13.65 17.59
N GLU A 531 18.43 -14.19 16.60
CA GLU A 531 18.90 -14.36 15.23
C GLU A 531 18.02 -13.61 14.23
N LEU A 532 18.60 -13.17 13.12
CA LEU A 532 17.93 -12.50 12.02
C LEU A 532 17.63 -13.50 10.91
N ILE A 533 16.35 -13.66 10.58
CA ILE A 533 15.90 -14.49 9.48
C ILE A 533 15.42 -13.57 8.36
N PRO A 534 16.06 -13.58 7.17
CA PRO A 534 15.63 -12.75 6.07
C PRO A 534 14.15 -12.93 5.76
N TRP A 535 13.45 -11.83 5.47
CA TRP A 535 12.07 -11.88 5.07
C TRP A 535 11.88 -12.74 3.82
N ASP A 536 11.09 -13.78 3.94
CA ASP A 536 10.75 -14.61 2.79
C ASP A 536 9.76 -13.86 1.86
N LYS A 537 10.19 -13.57 0.63
CA LYS A 537 9.34 -12.97 -0.41
C LYS A 537 8.10 -13.82 -0.73
N SER A 538 8.10 -15.09 -0.34
CA SER A 538 6.94 -16.00 -0.45
C SER A 538 6.00 -15.91 0.75
N ALA A 539 6.39 -15.24 1.84
CA ALA A 539 5.50 -15.00 2.97
C ALA A 539 4.30 -14.16 2.50
N GLY A 540 3.11 -14.56 2.91
CA GLY A 540 1.86 -13.93 2.47
C GLY A 540 1.64 -12.50 2.95
N THR A 541 2.55 -11.95 3.75
CA THR A 541 2.47 -10.59 4.30
C THR A 541 3.68 -9.78 3.85
N PHE A 542 3.43 -8.58 3.36
CA PHE A 542 4.49 -7.63 3.03
C PHE A 542 4.69 -6.67 4.21
N PRO A 543 5.94 -6.32 4.60
CA PRO A 543 6.15 -5.34 5.66
C PRO A 543 5.44 -4.04 5.33
N GLN A 544 4.59 -3.55 6.23
CA GLN A 544 3.80 -2.32 6.00
C GLN A 544 4.69 -1.10 5.73
N SER A 545 5.85 -1.04 6.36
CA SER A 545 6.87 0.00 6.15
C SER A 545 7.34 0.13 4.70
N MET A 546 7.29 -0.96 3.92
CA MET A 546 7.67 -0.94 2.51
C MET A 546 6.56 -0.48 1.57
N LEU A 547 5.33 -0.31 2.06
CA LEU A 547 4.18 0.09 1.23
C LEU A 547 4.15 1.58 0.94
N VAL A 548 4.61 2.41 1.87
CA VAL A 548 4.62 3.87 1.73
C VAL A 548 5.59 4.34 0.63
N VAL A 549 6.62 3.56 0.33
CA VAL A 549 7.64 3.89 -0.70
C VAL A 549 7.17 3.56 -2.13
N ARG A 550 6.09 2.81 -2.31
CA ARG A 550 5.63 2.31 -3.62
C ARG A 550 4.30 2.86 -4.10
N SER A 551 3.64 3.70 -3.33
CA SER A 551 2.38 4.34 -3.73
C SER A 551 2.59 5.64 -4.53
#